data_224b3cff0e9dc602c9c54f438389e727
#
_entry.id   224b3cff0e9dc602c9c54f438389e727
#
_cell.length_a   1.000
_cell.length_b   1.000
_cell.length_c   1.000
_cell.angle_alpha   90.00
_cell.angle_beta   90.00
_cell.angle_gamma   90.00
#
_symmetry.space_group_name_H-M   'P 1'
#
loop_
_entity.id
_entity.type
_entity.pdbx_description
1 polymer ?
#
loop_
_entity_poly.entity_id
_entity_poly.type
_entity_poly.pdbx_seq_one_letter_code
_entity_poly.pdbx_strand_id
1 'polypeptide(L)'
;MKEYELWLILMDISNYEKVKLIEKYNNEENIYNNIDNIINKNEINKIFIKRFKHRDIYKEEDFKKFLYKNDIQYVTLSSNLYPEKLKNISNPPYMLFYKGDLSLVNEKMIAVIGARKNTLYGEQVAKMIANELFEVSYGVVSGVAAGIDSIAHRQILSRGGKTIGVLGCGIDVIYPKFNKKLYEQISKNGLLISEFLPGTKPLAYNFPQRNRIISGLSNEGVIVVEASKKSGSLITVDYAQEQHKKILAVPGSIFNETSAGCNSLIYDGCDPFLGKQDLYDFLNIIKKGGENNNKNDIKMDL
;
A
#
# COMPACT_ATOMS: atom_id res chain seq x y z
N MET A 1 16.28 5.89 -19.03
CA MET A 1 16.41 6.36 -17.62
C MET A 1 16.93 7.77 -17.67
N LYS A 2 16.18 8.73 -17.20
CA LYS A 2 16.56 10.16 -17.31
C LYS A 2 17.55 10.48 -16.18
N GLU A 3 18.67 11.09 -16.49
CA GLU A 3 19.74 11.42 -15.51
C GLU A 3 19.22 12.28 -14.36
N TYR A 4 18.36 13.24 -14.65
CA TYR A 4 17.79 14.14 -13.66
C TYR A 4 16.87 13.45 -12.64
N GLU A 5 16.16 12.36 -13.03
CA GLU A 5 15.35 11.56 -12.11
C GLU A 5 16.23 10.90 -11.04
N LEU A 6 17.33 10.24 -11.47
CA LEU A 6 18.26 9.58 -10.53
C LEU A 6 18.94 10.59 -9.61
N TRP A 7 19.33 11.74 -10.16
CA TRP A 7 19.89 12.82 -9.36
C TRP A 7 18.91 13.25 -8.25
N LEU A 8 17.65 13.54 -8.55
CA LEU A 8 16.68 13.96 -7.52
C LEU A 8 16.30 12.80 -6.57
N ILE A 9 16.28 11.55 -7.04
CA ILE A 9 16.08 10.36 -6.21
C ILE A 9 17.16 10.27 -5.14
N LEU A 10 18.43 10.39 -5.53
CA LEU A 10 19.60 10.28 -4.64
C LEU A 10 19.81 11.51 -3.76
N MET A 11 19.13 12.62 -4.07
CA MET A 11 19.21 13.82 -3.26
C MET A 11 18.62 13.55 -1.86
N ASP A 12 19.44 13.74 -0.83
CA ASP A 12 19.06 13.55 0.58
C ASP A 12 18.23 14.74 1.10
N ILE A 13 17.06 14.92 0.53
CA ILE A 13 16.02 15.85 0.95
C ILE A 13 14.72 15.07 1.22
N SER A 14 13.81 15.65 1.98
CA SER A 14 12.58 14.98 2.33
C SER A 14 11.69 14.69 1.12
N ASN A 15 10.85 13.65 1.22
CA ASN A 15 9.83 13.37 0.20
C ASN A 15 8.94 14.60 -0.06
N TYR A 16 8.52 15.27 0.99
CA TYR A 16 7.69 16.49 0.90
C TYR A 16 8.35 17.59 0.06
N GLU A 17 9.65 17.82 0.22
CA GLU A 17 10.35 18.83 -0.58
C GLU A 17 10.52 18.40 -2.04
N LYS A 18 10.77 17.11 -2.30
CA LYS A 18 10.82 16.60 -3.67
C LYS A 18 9.48 16.80 -4.38
N VAL A 19 8.37 16.43 -3.73
CA VAL A 19 7.02 16.61 -4.26
C VAL A 19 6.73 18.08 -4.54
N LYS A 20 6.99 18.97 -3.58
CA LYS A 20 6.79 20.42 -3.74
C LYS A 20 7.60 21.01 -4.90
N LEU A 21 8.82 20.53 -5.12
CA LEU A 21 9.63 20.96 -6.26
C LEU A 21 9.03 20.47 -7.59
N ILE A 22 8.56 19.21 -7.66
CA ILE A 22 7.90 18.68 -8.86
C ILE A 22 6.60 19.47 -9.18
N GLU A 23 5.78 19.74 -8.18
CA GLU A 23 4.56 20.54 -8.33
C GLU A 23 4.85 21.93 -8.91
N LYS A 24 5.97 22.55 -8.51
CA LYS A 24 6.34 23.89 -8.93
C LYS A 24 7.06 23.95 -10.29
N TYR A 25 7.93 22.98 -10.53
CA TYR A 25 8.82 22.97 -11.70
C TYR A 25 8.43 21.95 -12.77
N ASN A 26 7.40 21.15 -12.52
CA ASN A 26 6.80 20.11 -13.36
C ASN A 26 7.66 18.87 -13.63
N ASN A 27 8.98 18.95 -13.65
CA ASN A 27 9.87 17.81 -13.85
C ASN A 27 11.26 18.05 -13.27
N GLU A 28 12.05 16.99 -13.19
CA GLU A 28 13.38 16.97 -12.58
C GLU A 28 14.39 17.79 -13.37
N GLU A 29 14.31 17.84 -14.69
CA GLU A 29 15.19 18.64 -15.55
C GLU A 29 15.03 20.13 -15.28
N ASN A 30 13.80 20.60 -15.15
CA ASN A 30 13.50 21.99 -14.80
C ASN A 30 14.00 22.33 -13.39
N ILE A 31 13.90 21.41 -12.43
CA ILE A 31 14.45 21.60 -11.08
C ILE A 31 15.97 21.76 -11.16
N TYR A 32 16.64 20.86 -11.90
CA TYR A 32 18.09 20.86 -12.06
C TYR A 32 18.60 22.17 -12.70
N ASN A 33 17.94 22.62 -13.76
CA ASN A 33 18.31 23.85 -14.47
C ASN A 33 18.03 25.13 -13.66
N ASN A 34 17.15 25.08 -12.67
CA ASN A 34 16.79 26.23 -11.81
C ASN A 34 17.37 26.17 -10.40
N ILE A 35 18.36 25.32 -10.13
CA ILE A 35 18.92 25.10 -8.77
C ILE A 35 19.31 26.43 -8.10
N ASP A 36 20.03 27.31 -8.78
CA ASP A 36 20.49 28.56 -8.21
C ASP A 36 19.34 29.49 -7.82
N ASN A 37 18.28 29.54 -8.63
CA ASN A 37 17.06 30.27 -8.31
C ASN A 37 16.32 29.68 -7.09
N ILE A 38 16.25 28.35 -7.01
CA ILE A 38 15.62 27.61 -5.88
C ILE A 38 16.34 27.97 -4.58
N ILE A 39 17.67 27.98 -4.61
CA ILE A 39 18.50 28.33 -3.44
C ILE A 39 18.34 29.80 -3.07
N ASN A 40 18.42 30.72 -4.06
CA ASN A 40 18.33 32.17 -3.81
C ASN A 40 16.95 32.59 -3.29
N LYS A 41 15.89 31.91 -3.70
CA LYS A 41 14.52 32.17 -3.23
C LYS A 41 14.16 31.45 -1.93
N ASN A 42 15.11 30.72 -1.32
CA ASN A 42 14.88 29.90 -0.11
C ASN A 42 13.71 28.90 -0.26
N GLU A 43 13.55 28.30 -1.43
CA GLU A 43 12.45 27.36 -1.72
C GLU A 43 12.67 25.98 -1.14
N ILE A 44 13.89 25.71 -0.65
CA ILE A 44 14.28 24.52 0.10
C ILE A 44 14.84 24.92 1.46
N ASN A 45 14.71 24.01 2.42
CA ASN A 45 15.28 24.22 3.74
C ASN A 45 16.81 24.43 3.65
N LYS A 46 17.32 25.45 4.35
CA LYS A 46 18.75 25.82 4.35
C LYS A 46 19.68 24.66 4.69
N ILE A 47 19.22 23.67 5.46
CA ILE A 47 19.97 22.45 5.81
C ILE A 47 20.34 21.65 4.55
N PHE A 48 19.52 21.68 3.51
CA PHE A 48 19.70 20.90 2.29
C PHE A 48 20.48 21.65 1.19
N ILE A 49 20.75 22.96 1.33
CA ILE A 49 21.42 23.78 0.30
C ILE A 49 22.77 23.17 -0.10
N LYS A 50 23.59 22.72 0.87
CA LYS A 50 24.88 22.09 0.58
C LYS A 50 24.72 20.84 -0.28
N ARG A 51 23.68 20.04 -0.05
CA ARG A 51 23.37 18.80 -0.80
C ARG A 51 22.94 19.11 -2.22
N PHE A 52 22.11 20.15 -2.40
CA PHE A 52 21.70 20.65 -3.72
C PHE A 52 22.83 21.17 -4.59
N LYS A 53 23.89 21.70 -3.99
CA LYS A 53 25.08 22.17 -4.73
C LYS A 53 26.02 21.04 -5.17
N HIS A 54 25.97 19.86 -4.54
CA HIS A 54 26.78 18.71 -4.93
C HIS A 54 26.10 17.91 -6.03
N ARG A 55 26.52 18.18 -7.27
CA ARG A 55 26.10 17.47 -8.48
C ARG A 55 27.05 16.29 -8.72
N ASP A 56 26.87 15.20 -7.98
CA ASP A 56 27.78 14.03 -8.03
C ASP A 56 27.25 12.97 -9.01
N ILE A 57 27.48 13.20 -10.31
CA ILE A 57 27.01 12.35 -11.43
C ILE A 57 27.54 10.90 -11.32
N TYR A 58 28.72 10.70 -10.70
CA TYR A 58 29.33 9.37 -10.57
C TYR A 58 28.51 8.41 -9.70
N LYS A 59 27.79 8.91 -8.68
CA LYS A 59 26.93 8.09 -7.84
C LYS A 59 25.69 7.58 -8.58
N GLU A 60 25.23 8.31 -9.57
CA GLU A 60 24.05 7.95 -10.37
C GLU A 60 24.34 6.75 -11.27
N GLU A 61 25.50 6.68 -11.91
CA GLU A 61 25.89 5.55 -12.75
C GLU A 61 26.05 4.25 -11.95
N ASP A 62 26.66 4.31 -10.78
CA ASP A 62 26.79 3.13 -9.92
C ASP A 62 25.43 2.68 -9.37
N PHE A 63 24.58 3.63 -9.02
CA PHE A 63 23.22 3.32 -8.58
C PHE A 63 22.37 2.71 -9.71
N LYS A 64 22.48 3.22 -10.93
CA LYS A 64 21.85 2.67 -12.12
C LYS A 64 22.30 1.23 -12.40
N LYS A 65 23.61 0.95 -12.32
CA LYS A 65 24.15 -0.40 -12.44
C LYS A 65 23.60 -1.32 -11.34
N PHE A 66 23.51 -0.81 -10.11
CA PHE A 66 22.93 -1.56 -9.00
C PHE A 66 21.45 -1.92 -9.24
N LEU A 67 20.62 -0.97 -9.68
CA LEU A 67 19.22 -1.20 -10.00
C LEU A 67 19.06 -2.27 -11.08
N TYR A 68 19.84 -2.15 -12.17
CA TYR A 68 19.83 -3.11 -13.27
C TYR A 68 20.23 -4.51 -12.82
N LYS A 69 21.35 -4.64 -12.08
CA LYS A 69 21.85 -5.92 -11.57
C LYS A 69 20.84 -6.64 -10.65
N ASN A 70 20.03 -5.90 -9.92
CA ASN A 70 19.07 -6.45 -8.95
C ASN A 70 17.64 -6.52 -9.49
N ASP A 71 17.43 -6.29 -10.79
CA ASP A 71 16.11 -6.24 -11.42
C ASP A 71 15.14 -5.31 -10.66
N ILE A 72 15.62 -4.11 -10.32
CA ILE A 72 14.85 -3.08 -9.65
C ILE A 72 14.52 -2.00 -10.67
N GLN A 73 13.24 -1.71 -10.80
CA GLN A 73 12.74 -0.60 -11.61
C GLN A 73 12.23 0.51 -10.68
N TYR A 74 12.01 1.70 -11.24
CA TYR A 74 11.44 2.81 -10.49
C TYR A 74 10.53 3.67 -11.39
N VAL A 75 9.66 4.43 -10.72
CA VAL A 75 8.81 5.45 -11.34
C VAL A 75 8.76 6.67 -10.43
N THR A 76 8.83 7.87 -11.00
CA THR A 76 8.73 9.15 -10.28
C THR A 76 7.38 9.81 -10.50
N LEU A 77 7.02 10.74 -9.63
CA LEU A 77 5.76 11.47 -9.66
C LEU A 77 5.52 12.21 -11.00
N SER A 78 6.60 12.60 -11.69
CA SER A 78 6.55 13.23 -13.02
C SER A 78 6.31 12.26 -14.17
N SER A 79 6.42 10.94 -13.91
CA SER A 79 6.25 9.90 -14.94
C SER A 79 4.78 9.65 -15.27
N ASN A 80 4.48 9.41 -16.56
CA ASN A 80 3.16 8.98 -17.02
C ASN A 80 2.78 7.58 -16.52
N LEU A 81 3.74 6.78 -16.04
CA LEU A 81 3.52 5.45 -15.47
C LEU A 81 3.25 5.49 -13.97
N TYR A 82 3.34 6.67 -13.34
CA TYR A 82 3.09 6.81 -11.91
C TYR A 82 1.62 6.53 -11.58
N PRO A 83 1.34 5.77 -10.50
CA PRO A 83 -0.03 5.42 -10.12
C PRO A 83 -0.88 6.67 -9.86
N GLU A 84 -1.90 6.90 -10.68
CA GLU A 84 -2.76 8.09 -10.57
C GLU A 84 -3.45 8.17 -9.19
N LYS A 85 -3.84 7.00 -8.63
CA LYS A 85 -4.44 6.91 -7.29
C LYS A 85 -3.55 7.49 -6.19
N LEU A 86 -2.22 7.45 -6.35
CA LEU A 86 -1.28 7.96 -5.36
C LEU A 86 -0.96 9.45 -5.50
N LYS A 87 -1.27 10.07 -6.63
CA LYS A 87 -1.07 11.52 -6.80
C LYS A 87 -1.96 12.34 -5.87
N ASN A 88 -3.14 11.82 -5.56
CA ASN A 88 -4.19 12.53 -4.81
C ASN A 88 -4.19 12.26 -3.30
N ILE A 89 -3.27 11.43 -2.79
CA ILE A 89 -3.15 11.26 -1.33
C ILE A 89 -2.37 12.42 -0.71
N SER A 90 -2.61 12.67 0.59
CA SER A 90 -1.90 13.72 1.31
C SER A 90 -0.45 13.45 1.39
N ASN A 91 0.51 13.71 0.93
CA ASN A 91 1.93 13.32 0.89
C ASN A 91 2.21 12.14 -0.06
N PRO A 92 1.98 12.32 -1.37
CA PRO A 92 2.29 11.30 -2.36
C PRO A 92 3.78 10.93 -2.33
N PRO A 93 4.17 9.66 -2.53
CA PRO A 93 5.58 9.32 -2.68
C PRO A 93 6.14 9.94 -3.96
N TYR A 94 7.24 10.70 -3.85
CA TYR A 94 7.91 11.25 -5.04
C TYR A 94 8.34 10.15 -6.01
N MET A 95 8.76 9.00 -5.48
CA MET A 95 9.22 7.86 -6.27
C MET A 95 8.73 6.55 -5.69
N LEU A 96 8.64 5.55 -6.54
CA LEU A 96 8.39 4.16 -6.17
C LEU A 96 9.38 3.27 -6.87
N PHE A 97 10.18 2.51 -6.11
CA PHE A 97 10.92 1.37 -6.61
C PHE A 97 10.01 0.17 -6.68
N TYR A 98 10.15 -0.66 -7.71
CA TYR A 98 9.28 -1.82 -7.87
C TYR A 98 9.96 -3.04 -8.49
N LYS A 99 9.38 -4.22 -8.22
CA LYS A 99 9.66 -5.50 -8.86
C LYS A 99 8.35 -6.17 -9.23
N GLY A 100 8.27 -6.70 -10.44
CA GLY A 100 7.04 -7.32 -10.96
C GLY A 100 6.28 -6.41 -11.91
N ASP A 101 4.98 -6.61 -12.03
CA ASP A 101 4.14 -5.94 -13.03
C ASP A 101 3.55 -4.64 -12.50
N LEU A 102 4.11 -3.50 -12.91
CA LEU A 102 3.62 -2.18 -12.51
C LEU A 102 2.18 -1.91 -13.00
N SER A 103 1.71 -2.56 -14.06
CA SER A 103 0.35 -2.33 -14.57
C SER A 103 -0.74 -2.65 -13.55
N LEU A 104 -0.43 -3.49 -12.54
CA LEU A 104 -1.34 -3.86 -11.46
C LEU A 104 -1.81 -2.68 -10.60
N VAL A 105 -1.11 -1.55 -10.60
CA VAL A 105 -1.56 -0.33 -9.90
C VAL A 105 -2.87 0.24 -10.49
N ASN A 106 -3.16 -0.10 -11.74
CA ASN A 106 -4.39 0.32 -12.43
C ASN A 106 -5.55 -0.67 -12.27
N GLU A 107 -5.28 -1.84 -11.71
CA GLU A 107 -6.28 -2.87 -11.49
C GLU A 107 -7.16 -2.58 -10.27
N LYS A 108 -8.27 -3.31 -10.16
CA LYS A 108 -9.15 -3.22 -8.99
C LYS A 108 -8.50 -3.91 -7.80
N MET A 109 -8.11 -3.14 -6.80
CA MET A 109 -7.43 -3.61 -5.60
C MET A 109 -8.20 -3.25 -4.34
N ILE A 110 -8.16 -4.14 -3.36
CA ILE A 110 -8.70 -3.90 -2.00
C ILE A 110 -7.56 -4.07 -1.00
N ALA A 111 -7.47 -3.14 -0.04
CA ALA A 111 -6.54 -3.26 1.06
C ALA A 111 -7.08 -4.26 2.09
N VAL A 112 -6.32 -5.33 2.36
CA VAL A 112 -6.63 -6.30 3.41
C VAL A 112 -5.51 -6.26 4.45
N ILE A 113 -5.83 -5.84 5.66
CA ILE A 113 -4.85 -5.59 6.72
C ILE A 113 -5.28 -6.22 8.05
N GLY A 114 -4.33 -6.35 8.98
CA GLY A 114 -4.69 -6.82 10.30
C GLY A 114 -3.51 -7.16 11.20
N ALA A 115 -3.79 -7.97 12.23
CA ALA A 115 -2.84 -8.34 13.26
C ALA A 115 -1.66 -9.14 12.71
N ARG A 116 -0.45 -8.82 13.20
CA ARG A 116 0.78 -9.60 12.91
C ARG A 116 0.78 -10.97 13.62
N LYS A 117 0.09 -11.06 14.76
CA LYS A 117 -0.15 -12.29 15.53
C LYS A 117 -1.65 -12.55 15.47
N ASN A 118 -2.11 -13.10 14.36
CA ASN A 118 -3.52 -13.40 14.13
C ASN A 118 -3.95 -14.66 14.87
N THR A 119 -5.26 -14.77 15.12
CA THR A 119 -5.90 -16.01 15.59
C THR A 119 -6.20 -16.94 14.41
N LEU A 120 -6.61 -18.17 14.71
CA LEU A 120 -7.12 -19.10 13.70
C LEU A 120 -8.38 -18.55 13.01
N TYR A 121 -9.25 -17.86 13.77
CA TYR A 121 -10.41 -17.16 13.21
C TYR A 121 -10.01 -16.10 12.19
N GLY A 122 -9.07 -15.21 12.55
CA GLY A 122 -8.56 -14.18 11.64
C GLY A 122 -7.92 -14.77 10.37
N GLU A 123 -7.19 -15.90 10.51
CA GLU A 123 -6.64 -16.62 9.36
C GLU A 123 -7.74 -17.11 8.41
N GLN A 124 -8.79 -17.76 8.96
CA GLN A 124 -9.90 -18.28 8.17
C GLN A 124 -10.65 -17.15 7.46
N VAL A 125 -10.92 -16.06 8.15
CA VAL A 125 -11.62 -14.88 7.58
C VAL A 125 -10.77 -14.21 6.50
N ALA A 126 -9.46 -14.01 6.72
CA ALA A 126 -8.57 -13.43 5.70
C ALA A 126 -8.52 -14.28 4.42
N LYS A 127 -8.47 -15.62 4.57
CA LYS A 127 -8.54 -16.55 3.44
C LYS A 127 -9.88 -16.46 2.70
N MET A 128 -10.99 -16.40 3.44
CA MET A 128 -12.33 -16.26 2.86
C MET A 128 -12.44 -14.95 2.06
N ILE A 129 -12.03 -13.82 2.64
CA ILE A 129 -12.06 -12.52 1.97
C ILE A 129 -11.21 -12.55 0.70
N ALA A 130 -9.98 -13.09 0.75
CA ALA A 130 -9.11 -13.16 -0.43
C ALA A 130 -9.71 -14.05 -1.53
N ASN A 131 -10.38 -15.15 -1.19
CA ASN A 131 -11.10 -15.98 -2.14
C ASN A 131 -12.26 -15.24 -2.81
N GLU A 132 -13.09 -14.54 -2.02
CA GLU A 132 -14.21 -13.78 -2.55
C GLU A 132 -13.75 -12.62 -3.44
N LEU A 133 -12.66 -11.94 -3.08
CA LEU A 133 -12.05 -10.91 -3.92
C LEU A 133 -11.60 -11.47 -5.26
N PHE A 134 -11.00 -12.66 -5.27
CA PHE A 134 -10.63 -13.36 -6.51
C PHE A 134 -11.85 -13.64 -7.40
N GLU A 135 -12.94 -14.17 -6.83
CA GLU A 135 -14.17 -14.49 -7.57
C GLU A 135 -14.80 -13.28 -8.27
N VAL A 136 -14.59 -12.08 -7.71
CA VAL A 136 -15.12 -10.83 -8.27
C VAL A 136 -14.05 -10.01 -9.00
N SER A 137 -12.93 -10.62 -9.34
CA SER A 137 -11.82 -10.02 -10.10
C SER A 137 -11.17 -8.80 -9.41
N TYR A 138 -11.15 -8.78 -8.08
CA TYR A 138 -10.35 -7.84 -7.30
C TYR A 138 -9.04 -8.48 -6.84
N GLY A 139 -7.97 -7.70 -6.82
CA GLY A 139 -6.71 -8.07 -6.21
C GLY A 139 -6.60 -7.59 -4.76
N VAL A 140 -5.54 -8.03 -4.09
CA VAL A 140 -5.20 -7.63 -2.71
C VAL A 140 -4.02 -6.67 -2.72
N VAL A 141 -4.13 -5.54 -2.01
CA VAL A 141 -2.99 -4.72 -1.64
C VAL A 141 -2.76 -4.80 -0.13
N SER A 142 -1.51 -5.04 0.32
CA SER A 142 -1.17 -5.14 1.73
C SER A 142 0.31 -4.90 1.99
N GLY A 143 0.72 -5.00 3.27
CA GLY A 143 2.04 -4.60 3.73
C GLY A 143 3.10 -5.69 3.78
N VAL A 144 2.81 -6.91 3.36
CA VAL A 144 3.70 -8.09 3.45
C VAL A 144 4.20 -8.35 4.89
N ALA A 145 3.49 -7.86 5.89
CA ALA A 145 3.79 -8.12 7.29
C ALA A 145 3.46 -9.57 7.67
N ALA A 146 3.90 -10.01 8.86
CA ALA A 146 3.45 -11.27 9.45
C ALA A 146 1.92 -11.26 9.65
N GLY A 147 1.30 -12.42 9.73
CA GLY A 147 -0.12 -12.57 10.03
C GLY A 147 -1.02 -12.25 8.84
N ILE A 148 -2.05 -11.45 9.06
CA ILE A 148 -3.15 -11.20 8.10
C ILE A 148 -2.65 -10.78 6.73
N ASP A 149 -1.71 -9.83 6.64
CA ASP A 149 -1.13 -9.37 5.37
C ASP A 149 -0.59 -10.54 4.55
N SER A 150 0.28 -11.37 5.18
CA SER A 150 0.89 -12.53 4.51
C SER A 150 -0.12 -13.58 4.10
N ILE A 151 -1.16 -13.79 4.92
CA ILE A 151 -2.22 -14.76 4.65
C ILE A 151 -3.03 -14.31 3.43
N ALA A 152 -3.45 -13.05 3.38
CA ALA A 152 -4.19 -12.49 2.26
C ALA A 152 -3.40 -12.59 0.95
N HIS A 153 -2.10 -12.20 0.95
CA HIS A 153 -1.23 -12.34 -0.22
C HIS A 153 -1.08 -13.80 -0.69
N ARG A 154 -0.81 -14.74 0.23
CA ARG A 154 -0.67 -16.16 -0.13
C ARG A 154 -1.94 -16.73 -0.70
N GLN A 155 -3.09 -16.40 -0.09
CA GLN A 155 -4.37 -16.94 -0.51
C GLN A 155 -4.74 -16.45 -1.90
N ILE A 156 -4.63 -15.16 -2.19
CA ILE A 156 -4.96 -14.62 -3.53
C ILE A 156 -4.01 -15.17 -4.61
N LEU A 157 -2.71 -15.30 -4.31
CA LEU A 157 -1.72 -15.88 -5.23
C LEU A 157 -1.96 -17.36 -5.48
N SER A 158 -2.42 -18.13 -4.48
CA SER A 158 -2.74 -19.56 -4.65
C SER A 158 -3.90 -19.78 -5.63
N ARG A 159 -4.72 -18.77 -5.85
CA ARG A 159 -5.82 -18.76 -6.83
C ARG A 159 -5.41 -18.19 -8.20
N GLY A 160 -4.15 -17.74 -8.35
CA GLY A 160 -3.69 -17.03 -9.56
C GLY A 160 -4.17 -15.58 -9.62
N GLY A 161 -4.62 -15.03 -8.50
CA GLY A 161 -5.11 -13.65 -8.40
C GLY A 161 -4.00 -12.62 -8.29
N LYS A 162 -4.36 -11.34 -8.43
CA LYS A 162 -3.45 -10.19 -8.47
C LYS A 162 -3.14 -9.69 -7.05
N THR A 163 -1.89 -9.28 -6.80
CA THR A 163 -1.53 -8.73 -5.50
C THR A 163 -0.42 -7.67 -5.58
N ILE A 164 -0.51 -6.66 -4.72
CA ILE A 164 0.50 -5.61 -4.57
C ILE A 164 1.02 -5.62 -3.12
N GLY A 165 2.30 -5.91 -2.96
CA GLY A 165 3.00 -5.82 -1.69
C GLY A 165 3.68 -4.47 -1.53
N VAL A 166 3.26 -3.66 -0.56
CA VAL A 166 3.90 -2.37 -0.25
C VAL A 166 4.88 -2.54 0.89
N LEU A 167 6.13 -2.07 0.74
CA LEU A 167 7.20 -2.34 1.69
C LEU A 167 7.53 -1.12 2.55
N GLY A 168 7.85 -1.33 3.83
CA GLY A 168 8.36 -0.32 4.77
C GLY A 168 9.88 -0.29 4.89
N CYS A 169 10.58 -0.76 3.85
CA CYS A 169 12.04 -0.82 3.76
C CYS A 169 12.45 -0.80 2.28
N GLY A 170 13.74 -0.79 1.98
CA GLY A 170 14.24 -0.91 0.60
C GLY A 170 13.67 -2.13 -0.10
N ILE A 171 13.44 -2.00 -1.42
CA ILE A 171 12.83 -3.05 -2.26
C ILE A 171 13.64 -4.36 -2.30
N ASP A 172 14.93 -4.28 -1.99
CA ASP A 172 15.90 -5.37 -1.89
C ASP A 172 16.01 -5.97 -0.47
N VAL A 173 15.32 -5.38 0.52
CA VAL A 173 15.35 -5.80 1.93
C VAL A 173 14.12 -6.63 2.27
N ILE A 174 14.32 -7.88 2.64
CA ILE A 174 13.24 -8.80 3.04
C ILE A 174 12.94 -8.66 4.54
N TYR A 175 11.72 -8.23 4.85
CA TYR A 175 11.23 -8.12 6.22
C TYR A 175 9.72 -8.44 6.34
N PRO A 176 9.31 -9.36 7.22
CA PRO A 176 10.16 -10.24 8.04
C PRO A 176 10.89 -11.30 7.19
N LYS A 177 12.05 -11.77 7.66
CA LYS A 177 12.91 -12.70 6.89
C LYS A 177 12.22 -14.00 6.48
N PHE A 178 11.30 -14.52 7.30
CA PHE A 178 10.57 -15.76 6.99
C PHE A 178 9.57 -15.62 5.82
N ASN A 179 9.26 -14.39 5.39
CA ASN A 179 8.43 -14.12 4.20
C ASN A 179 9.21 -14.17 2.88
N LYS A 180 10.48 -14.60 2.87
CA LYS A 180 11.31 -14.63 1.64
C LYS A 180 10.60 -15.27 0.45
N LYS A 181 10.02 -16.47 0.63
CA LYS A 181 9.26 -17.14 -0.44
C LYS A 181 8.06 -16.32 -0.94
N LEU A 182 7.38 -15.61 -0.04
CA LEU A 182 6.26 -14.75 -0.40
C LEU A 182 6.72 -13.53 -1.22
N TYR A 183 7.85 -12.91 -0.86
CA TYR A 183 8.47 -11.84 -1.65
C TYR A 183 8.79 -12.30 -3.07
N GLU A 184 9.40 -13.48 -3.22
CA GLU A 184 9.73 -14.08 -4.52
C GLU A 184 8.46 -14.38 -5.34
N GLN A 185 7.39 -14.84 -4.70
CA GLN A 185 6.11 -15.11 -5.37
C GLN A 185 5.43 -13.81 -5.83
N ILE A 186 5.39 -12.78 -4.97
CA ILE A 186 4.79 -11.48 -5.33
C ILE A 186 5.60 -10.80 -6.42
N SER A 187 6.93 -10.83 -6.38
CA SER A 187 7.76 -10.21 -7.43
C SER A 187 7.62 -10.89 -8.80
N LYS A 188 7.23 -12.17 -8.85
CA LYS A 188 7.03 -12.92 -10.10
C LYS A 188 5.60 -12.84 -10.65
N ASN A 189 4.60 -12.89 -9.77
CA ASN A 189 3.20 -13.06 -10.14
C ASN A 189 2.32 -11.87 -9.69
N GLY A 190 2.92 -10.80 -9.21
CA GLY A 190 2.28 -9.62 -8.69
C GLY A 190 3.19 -8.41 -8.79
N LEU A 191 3.14 -7.54 -7.78
CA LEU A 191 3.95 -6.32 -7.73
C LEU A 191 4.44 -6.08 -6.30
N LEU A 192 5.74 -5.88 -6.12
CA LEU A 192 6.33 -5.28 -4.91
C LEU A 192 6.66 -3.82 -5.18
N ILE A 193 6.32 -2.95 -4.25
CA ILE A 193 6.66 -1.52 -4.32
C ILE A 193 7.23 -1.00 -3.01
N SER A 194 8.11 0.00 -3.10
CA SER A 194 8.68 0.72 -1.97
C SER A 194 8.99 2.16 -2.32
N GLU A 195 8.69 3.10 -1.43
CA GLU A 195 9.14 4.50 -1.55
C GLU A 195 10.57 4.72 -1.01
N PHE A 196 11.13 3.71 -0.35
CA PHE A 196 12.44 3.81 0.29
C PHE A 196 13.56 3.39 -0.66
N LEU A 197 14.69 4.09 -0.59
CA LEU A 197 15.89 3.71 -1.35
C LEU A 197 16.30 2.26 -1.07
N PRO A 198 16.78 1.52 -2.08
CA PRO A 198 17.39 0.22 -1.87
C PRO A 198 18.42 0.25 -0.71
N GLY A 199 18.49 -0.83 0.06
CA GLY A 199 19.31 -0.94 1.26
C GLY A 199 18.70 -0.30 2.52
N THR A 200 17.58 0.44 2.44
CA THR A 200 16.95 1.05 3.60
C THR A 200 16.46 -0.03 4.57
N LYS A 201 16.94 0.03 5.82
CA LYS A 201 16.55 -0.91 6.88
C LYS A 201 15.06 -0.78 7.26
N PRO A 202 14.42 -1.85 7.77
CA PRO A 202 13.03 -1.83 8.23
C PRO A 202 12.91 -1.13 9.59
N LEU A 203 12.94 0.20 9.59
CA LEU A 203 12.83 1.04 10.79
C LEU A 203 11.37 1.20 11.20
N ALA A 204 11.11 1.25 12.50
CA ALA A 204 9.75 1.26 13.05
C ALA A 204 8.86 2.38 12.49
N TYR A 205 9.43 3.57 12.26
CA TYR A 205 8.71 4.73 11.73
C TYR A 205 8.38 4.65 10.22
N ASN A 206 9.04 3.78 9.47
CA ASN A 206 8.74 3.59 8.04
C ASN A 206 7.39 2.90 7.82
N PHE A 207 7.00 1.99 8.72
CA PHE A 207 5.77 1.20 8.55
C PHE A 207 4.49 2.05 8.61
N PRO A 208 4.32 2.93 9.60
CA PRO A 208 3.22 3.90 9.60
C PRO A 208 3.19 4.76 8.33
N GLN A 209 4.33 5.32 7.94
CA GLN A 209 4.44 6.19 6.77
C GLN A 209 4.02 5.44 5.48
N ARG A 210 4.47 4.18 5.29
CA ARG A 210 4.13 3.34 4.16
C ARG A 210 2.63 3.06 4.04
N ASN A 211 1.90 3.00 5.17
CA ASN A 211 0.49 2.57 5.18
C ASN A 211 -0.43 3.48 4.36
N ARG A 212 -0.09 4.77 4.17
CA ARG A 212 -0.84 5.67 3.28
C ARG A 212 -0.84 5.20 1.82
N ILE A 213 0.20 4.47 1.41
CA ILE A 213 0.31 3.90 0.06
C ILE A 213 -0.60 2.67 -0.07
N ILE A 214 -0.74 1.86 0.98
CA ILE A 214 -1.65 0.71 0.99
C ILE A 214 -3.08 1.17 0.78
N SER A 215 -3.55 2.12 1.60
CA SER A 215 -4.90 2.68 1.45
C SER A 215 -5.07 3.43 0.14
N GLY A 216 -4.06 4.18 -0.31
CA GLY A 216 -4.09 4.94 -1.56
C GLY A 216 -4.24 4.08 -2.81
N LEU A 217 -3.65 2.89 -2.84
CA LEU A 217 -3.77 1.95 -3.96
C LEU A 217 -5.07 1.16 -3.96
N SER A 218 -5.80 1.11 -2.84
CA SER A 218 -7.10 0.47 -2.80
C SER A 218 -8.14 1.29 -3.57
N ASN A 219 -9.04 0.62 -4.27
CA ASN A 219 -10.11 1.28 -5.01
C ASN A 219 -11.24 1.72 -4.06
N GLU A 220 -11.91 0.76 -3.44
CA GLU A 220 -13.11 1.03 -2.65
C GLU A 220 -12.78 1.37 -1.19
N GLY A 221 -11.82 0.66 -0.60
CA GLY A 221 -11.48 0.88 0.81
C GLY A 221 -10.59 -0.19 1.43
N VAL A 222 -10.66 -0.27 2.75
CA VAL A 222 -9.78 -1.10 3.57
C VAL A 222 -10.62 -2.09 4.37
N ILE A 223 -10.22 -3.37 4.34
CA ILE A 223 -10.81 -4.43 5.17
C ILE A 223 -9.85 -4.72 6.32
N VAL A 224 -10.34 -4.58 7.56
CA VAL A 224 -9.58 -4.85 8.78
C VAL A 224 -10.06 -6.17 9.37
N VAL A 225 -9.20 -7.20 9.31
CA VAL A 225 -9.58 -8.56 9.75
C VAL A 225 -9.43 -8.74 11.25
N GLU A 226 -8.31 -8.34 11.82
CA GLU A 226 -8.05 -8.32 13.25
C GLU A 226 -7.17 -7.13 13.62
N ALA A 227 -7.50 -6.46 14.70
CA ALA A 227 -6.69 -5.38 15.26
C ALA A 227 -6.91 -5.25 16.77
N SER A 228 -5.84 -5.13 17.54
CA SER A 228 -5.95 -4.63 18.92
C SER A 228 -6.14 -3.10 18.89
N LYS A 229 -6.59 -2.50 20.01
CA LYS A 229 -6.78 -1.02 20.11
C LYS A 229 -5.52 -0.20 19.81
N LYS A 230 -4.32 -0.79 19.98
CA LYS A 230 -3.03 -0.13 19.70
C LYS A 230 -2.33 -0.71 18.46
N SER A 231 -3.09 -1.36 17.58
CA SER A 231 -2.52 -2.00 16.38
C SER A 231 -2.03 -0.96 15.38
N GLY A 232 -0.83 -1.18 14.81
CA GLY A 232 -0.34 -0.37 13.69
C GLY A 232 -1.18 -0.48 12.40
N SER A 233 -2.08 -1.48 12.29
CA SER A 233 -3.06 -1.55 11.20
C SER A 233 -4.13 -0.46 11.29
N LEU A 234 -4.44 0.06 12.50
CA LEU A 234 -5.37 1.17 12.65
C LEU A 234 -4.84 2.47 12.04
N ILE A 235 -3.52 2.65 11.97
CA ILE A 235 -2.91 3.79 11.24
C ILE A 235 -3.27 3.75 9.74
N THR A 236 -3.45 2.56 9.15
CA THR A 236 -3.94 2.45 7.76
C THR A 236 -5.40 2.86 7.66
N VAL A 237 -6.19 2.62 8.71
CA VAL A 237 -7.59 3.08 8.80
C VAL A 237 -7.63 4.61 8.85
N ASP A 238 -6.77 5.25 9.65
CA ASP A 238 -6.68 6.71 9.73
C ASP A 238 -6.39 7.31 8.34
N TYR A 239 -5.41 6.74 7.60
CA TYR A 239 -5.15 7.17 6.22
C TYR A 239 -6.30 6.88 5.27
N ALA A 240 -7.01 5.76 5.43
CA ALA A 240 -8.17 5.44 4.62
C ALA A 240 -9.30 6.47 4.82
N GLN A 241 -9.55 6.89 6.06
CA GLN A 241 -10.51 7.95 6.39
C GLN A 241 -10.10 9.29 5.78
N GLU A 242 -8.84 9.68 5.92
CA GLU A 242 -8.28 10.89 5.31
C GLU A 242 -8.43 10.89 3.78
N GLN A 243 -8.31 9.72 3.16
CA GLN A 243 -8.46 9.50 1.72
C GLN A 243 -9.92 9.22 1.30
N HIS A 244 -10.90 9.41 2.19
CA HIS A 244 -12.33 9.16 1.94
C HIS A 244 -12.66 7.74 1.46
N LYS A 245 -11.92 6.75 1.95
CA LYS A 245 -12.12 5.34 1.64
C LYS A 245 -13.07 4.69 2.65
N LYS A 246 -13.88 3.75 2.17
CA LYS A 246 -14.73 2.92 3.03
C LYS A 246 -13.87 2.01 3.92
N ILE A 247 -14.40 1.67 5.08
CA ILE A 247 -13.76 0.73 6.01
C ILE A 247 -14.75 -0.38 6.32
N LEU A 248 -14.30 -1.63 6.14
CA LEU A 248 -15.03 -2.82 6.50
C LEU A 248 -14.27 -3.53 7.62
N ALA A 249 -14.87 -3.71 8.78
CA ALA A 249 -14.23 -4.29 9.96
C ALA A 249 -14.82 -5.65 10.30
N VAL A 250 -13.96 -6.64 10.54
CA VAL A 250 -14.41 -7.99 10.94
C VAL A 250 -14.71 -7.99 12.44
N PRO A 251 -15.95 -8.26 12.89
CA PRO A 251 -16.27 -8.37 14.30
C PRO A 251 -15.62 -9.62 14.92
N GLY A 252 -15.37 -9.57 16.21
CA GLY A 252 -14.81 -10.70 16.91
C GLY A 252 -15.18 -10.71 18.39
N SER A 253 -14.73 -11.75 19.10
CA SER A 253 -15.02 -11.92 20.51
C SER A 253 -14.53 -10.75 21.36
N ILE A 254 -15.37 -10.26 22.27
CA ILE A 254 -14.99 -9.22 23.25
C ILE A 254 -13.90 -9.67 24.22
N PHE A 255 -13.66 -10.98 24.33
CA PHE A 255 -12.59 -11.57 25.16
C PHE A 255 -11.25 -11.65 24.43
N ASN A 256 -11.20 -11.39 23.12
CA ASN A 256 -9.97 -11.41 22.33
C ASN A 256 -9.43 -9.98 22.13
N GLU A 257 -8.21 -9.75 22.58
CA GLU A 257 -7.53 -8.46 22.41
C GLU A 257 -7.40 -8.07 20.94
N THR A 258 -7.17 -9.05 20.05
CA THR A 258 -7.05 -8.84 18.60
C THR A 258 -8.36 -8.43 17.91
N SER A 259 -9.50 -8.55 18.58
CA SER A 259 -10.80 -8.10 18.06
C SER A 259 -11.18 -6.71 18.54
N ALA A 260 -10.53 -6.22 19.61
CA ALA A 260 -10.95 -5.00 20.30
C ALA A 260 -10.89 -3.74 19.41
N GLY A 261 -9.91 -3.65 18.50
CA GLY A 261 -9.80 -2.55 17.53
C GLY A 261 -10.89 -2.61 16.46
N CYS A 262 -11.15 -3.78 15.88
CA CYS A 262 -12.23 -3.95 14.90
C CYS A 262 -13.60 -3.67 15.50
N ASN A 263 -13.87 -4.18 16.73
CA ASN A 263 -15.11 -3.89 17.44
C ASN A 263 -15.27 -2.39 17.75
N SER A 264 -14.17 -1.68 18.06
CA SER A 264 -14.20 -0.21 18.20
C SER A 264 -14.54 0.49 16.88
N LEU A 265 -13.95 0.09 15.77
CA LEU A 265 -14.27 0.65 14.45
C LEU A 265 -15.75 0.48 14.11
N ILE A 266 -16.33 -0.69 14.39
CA ILE A 266 -17.76 -0.95 14.17
C ILE A 266 -18.61 -0.04 15.08
N TYR A 267 -18.24 0.08 16.36
CA TYR A 267 -18.92 0.96 17.31
C TYR A 267 -18.89 2.44 16.85
N ASP A 268 -17.78 2.85 16.24
CA ASP A 268 -17.56 4.20 15.69
C ASP A 268 -18.22 4.40 14.31
N GLY A 269 -18.97 3.41 13.81
CA GLY A 269 -19.81 3.52 12.61
C GLY A 269 -19.20 2.94 11.33
N CYS A 270 -18.10 2.18 11.40
CA CYS A 270 -17.63 1.42 10.25
C CYS A 270 -18.51 0.21 9.98
N ASP A 271 -18.67 -0.16 8.70
CA ASP A 271 -19.47 -1.32 8.31
C ASP A 271 -18.88 -2.62 8.87
N PRO A 272 -19.69 -3.52 9.47
CA PRO A 272 -19.22 -4.82 9.89
C PRO A 272 -19.16 -5.81 8.73
N PHE A 273 -18.13 -6.65 8.69
CA PHE A 273 -18.06 -7.80 7.80
C PHE A 273 -18.70 -9.00 8.49
N LEU A 274 -19.94 -9.34 8.18
CA LEU A 274 -20.68 -10.48 8.72
C LEU A 274 -20.70 -11.68 7.76
N GLY A 275 -20.35 -11.44 6.48
CA GLY A 275 -20.30 -12.47 5.48
C GLY A 275 -20.06 -11.94 4.07
N LYS A 276 -20.26 -12.81 3.09
CA LYS A 276 -19.97 -12.56 1.68
C LYS A 276 -20.79 -11.38 1.10
N GLN A 277 -22.05 -11.23 1.54
CA GLN A 277 -22.93 -10.18 1.02
C GLN A 277 -22.40 -8.79 1.40
N ASP A 278 -21.91 -8.59 2.63
CA ASP A 278 -21.35 -7.31 3.08
C ASP A 278 -20.13 -6.90 2.23
N LEU A 279 -19.31 -7.89 1.81
CA LEU A 279 -18.20 -7.62 0.90
C LEU A 279 -18.71 -7.14 -0.47
N TYR A 280 -19.76 -7.74 -1.01
CA TYR A 280 -20.32 -7.34 -2.29
C TYR A 280 -20.95 -5.95 -2.23
N ASP A 281 -21.65 -5.64 -1.14
CA ASP A 281 -22.23 -4.31 -0.91
C ASP A 281 -21.13 -3.26 -0.75
N PHE A 282 -20.05 -3.60 -0.02
CA PHE A 282 -18.86 -2.76 0.12
C PHE A 282 -18.20 -2.46 -1.24
N LEU A 283 -18.14 -3.44 -2.14
CA LEU A 283 -17.59 -3.33 -3.48
C LEU A 283 -18.57 -2.74 -4.51
N ASN A 284 -19.79 -2.39 -4.11
CA ASN A 284 -20.88 -1.96 -4.99
C ASN A 284 -21.20 -2.97 -6.11
N ILE A 285 -21.10 -4.27 -5.81
CA ILE A 285 -21.39 -5.35 -6.78
C ILE A 285 -22.86 -5.72 -6.67
N ILE A 286 -23.64 -5.34 -7.69
CA ILE A 286 -25.03 -5.78 -7.83
C ILE A 286 -25.03 -7.19 -8.44
N LYS A 287 -25.43 -8.22 -7.66
CA LYS A 287 -25.74 -9.52 -8.26
C LYS A 287 -26.97 -9.36 -9.16
N LYS A 288 -26.84 -9.59 -10.46
CA LYS A 288 -27.99 -9.90 -11.31
C LYS A 288 -28.67 -11.13 -10.73
N GLY A 289 -29.93 -10.97 -10.34
CA GLY A 289 -30.71 -11.93 -9.59
C GLY A 289 -30.56 -13.37 -10.10
N GLY A 290 -30.05 -14.22 -9.25
CA GLY A 290 -30.31 -15.65 -9.27
C GLY A 290 -31.60 -15.88 -8.48
N GLU A 291 -32.50 -16.60 -9.03
CA GLU A 291 -33.85 -16.90 -8.59
C GLU A 291 -34.00 -17.07 -7.09
N ASN A 292 -34.91 -16.27 -6.54
CA ASN A 292 -35.50 -16.48 -5.22
C ASN A 292 -36.24 -17.83 -5.21
N ASN A 293 -35.65 -18.84 -4.60
CA ASN A 293 -36.42 -19.98 -4.08
C ASN A 293 -36.08 -20.16 -2.61
N ASN A 294 -37.05 -19.78 -1.82
CA ASN A 294 -37.46 -20.19 -0.49
C ASN A 294 -37.59 -19.05 0.52
N LYS A 295 -38.70 -18.34 0.39
CA LYS A 295 -39.40 -17.83 1.57
C LYS A 295 -40.04 -19.03 2.26
N ASN A 296 -39.38 -19.61 3.22
CA ASN A 296 -40.08 -20.37 4.26
C ASN A 296 -40.41 -19.38 5.40
N ASP A 297 -41.62 -18.92 5.38
CA ASP A 297 -42.28 -18.23 6.51
C ASP A 297 -42.23 -19.16 7.74
N ILE A 298 -41.35 -18.87 8.67
CA ILE A 298 -41.48 -19.41 10.02
C ILE A 298 -42.49 -18.52 10.71
N LYS A 299 -43.75 -18.95 10.70
CA LYS A 299 -44.75 -18.45 11.64
C LYS A 299 -44.30 -18.89 13.03
N MET A 300 -43.92 -17.90 13.84
CA MET A 300 -43.91 -18.08 15.30
C MET A 300 -45.36 -17.94 15.76
N ASP A 301 -45.98 -19.05 16.17
CA ASP A 301 -47.16 -19.02 17.03
C ASP A 301 -46.68 -18.71 18.46
N LEU A 302 -47.27 -17.66 19.04
CA LEU A 302 -47.16 -17.28 20.44
C LEU A 302 -48.06 -18.15 21.30
#